data_66bd6724c0a861b73b02349527224332
#
_entry.id   66bd6724c0a861b73b02349527224332
#
_cell.length_a   1.000
_cell.length_b   1.000
_cell.length_c   1.000
_cell.angle_alpha   90.00
_cell.angle_beta   90.00
_cell.angle_gamma   90.00
#
_symmetry.space_group_name_H-M   'P 1'
#
loop_
_entity.id
_entity.type
_entity.pdbx_description
1 polymer ?
#
loop_
_entity_poly.entity_id
_entity_poly.type
_entity_poly.pdbx_seq_one_letter_code
_entity_poly.pdbx_strand_id
1 'polypeptide(L)'
;MVNLFSQRPGELIRRYDSLLRRIWKNKDTEGLDILQDTLLSIQNIRPKVLFDLLKYYQSRNEGNKNMHRSYVDKRNVRHEYGTSLEPLDEFLIDFNNFAILSGLKNIWGQTKDFKDKKVYVNVQDDMELITKQENPGNDSAYPGEKIYFTPNGKMKFFTQWIDPDGTKDLDIHGYLIRNLDTPQITEDDYYDTVFRLSWNTDQYVEESGCIRHSGDVRHVKGNCEEYISVDFSKQIPYEYMIIFVQNFDSDKLSDLENYVGFGTMTDTIYRSKVYLQTKNLAGFLVNFKENYVKFIMEGTKAPMDCLSLAYLSEFIERQNLKLKPLVIDYVKAKGGIVVEEPEDDAINLTSNPWELSKLLLE
;
A
#
# COMPACT_ATOMS: atom_id res chain seq x y z
N MET A 1 -30.24 -10.55 -11.98
CA MET A 1 -29.14 -9.59 -12.13
C MET A 1 -27.79 -10.29 -12.11
N VAL A 2 -27.51 -11.15 -11.14
CA VAL A 2 -26.23 -11.91 -11.07
C VAL A 2 -25.96 -12.71 -12.34
N ASN A 3 -26.94 -13.43 -12.87
CA ASN A 3 -26.84 -14.19 -14.12
C ASN A 3 -26.41 -13.37 -15.35
N LEU A 4 -26.72 -12.07 -15.37
CA LEU A 4 -26.27 -11.17 -16.43
C LEU A 4 -24.77 -10.85 -16.35
N PHE A 5 -24.24 -10.82 -15.12
CA PHE A 5 -22.84 -10.51 -14.87
C PHE A 5 -21.94 -11.76 -14.87
N SER A 6 -22.48 -12.96 -14.68
CA SER A 6 -21.70 -14.20 -14.72
C SER A 6 -20.96 -14.39 -16.06
N GLN A 7 -21.55 -13.89 -17.15
CA GLN A 7 -20.91 -13.88 -18.48
C GLN A 7 -19.83 -12.79 -18.66
N ARG A 8 -19.68 -11.88 -17.67
CA ARG A 8 -18.72 -10.78 -17.68
C ARG A 8 -17.99 -10.72 -16.35
N PRO A 9 -17.06 -11.64 -16.09
CA PRO A 9 -16.45 -11.79 -14.77
C PRO A 9 -15.79 -10.50 -14.25
N GLY A 10 -15.18 -9.71 -15.11
CA GLY A 10 -14.61 -8.42 -14.72
C GLY A 10 -15.62 -7.37 -14.22
N GLU A 11 -16.84 -7.38 -14.80
CA GLU A 11 -17.92 -6.50 -14.33
C GLU A 11 -18.55 -7.03 -13.04
N LEU A 12 -18.67 -8.35 -12.90
CA LEU A 12 -19.13 -8.99 -11.68
C LEU A 12 -18.24 -8.57 -10.50
N ILE A 13 -16.94 -8.75 -10.63
CA ILE A 13 -16.00 -8.44 -9.55
C ILE A 13 -16.02 -6.96 -9.17
N ARG A 14 -16.05 -6.04 -10.14
CA ARG A 14 -16.17 -4.60 -9.84
C ARG A 14 -17.43 -4.24 -9.05
N ARG A 15 -18.49 -5.02 -9.18
CA ARG A 15 -19.78 -4.79 -8.53
C ARG A 15 -20.05 -5.74 -7.37
N TYR A 16 -19.11 -6.64 -7.09
CA TYR A 16 -19.30 -7.76 -6.20
C TYR A 16 -19.82 -7.35 -4.83
N ASP A 17 -19.17 -6.42 -4.15
CA ASP A 17 -19.60 -5.93 -2.83
C ASP A 17 -21.00 -5.28 -2.86
N SER A 18 -21.30 -4.50 -3.90
CA SER A 18 -22.62 -3.89 -4.06
C SER A 18 -23.70 -4.93 -4.30
N LEU A 19 -23.41 -5.97 -5.06
CA LEU A 19 -24.34 -7.09 -5.30
C LEU A 19 -24.53 -7.90 -4.03
N LEU A 20 -23.47 -8.26 -3.34
CA LEU A 20 -23.50 -9.01 -2.09
C LEU A 20 -24.35 -8.32 -1.04
N ARG A 21 -24.12 -7.03 -0.79
CA ARG A 21 -24.92 -6.25 0.18
C ARG A 21 -26.40 -6.19 -0.18
N ARG A 22 -26.73 -6.06 -1.46
CA ARG A 22 -28.13 -6.03 -1.93
C ARG A 22 -28.81 -7.39 -1.77
N ILE A 23 -28.13 -8.46 -2.14
CA ILE A 23 -28.58 -9.85 -1.98
C ILE A 23 -28.80 -10.15 -0.50
N TRP A 24 -27.83 -9.84 0.34
CA TRP A 24 -27.92 -10.05 1.78
C TRP A 24 -29.05 -9.27 2.43
N LYS A 25 -29.19 -7.99 2.11
CA LYS A 25 -30.29 -7.13 2.59
C LYS A 25 -31.66 -7.67 2.22
N ASN A 26 -31.79 -8.25 1.03
CA ASN A 26 -33.06 -8.81 0.52
C ASN A 26 -33.26 -10.27 0.94
N LYS A 27 -32.33 -10.87 1.67
CA LYS A 27 -32.37 -12.30 2.05
C LYS A 27 -32.54 -13.22 0.82
N ASP A 28 -31.92 -12.86 -0.29
CA ASP A 28 -31.97 -13.59 -1.56
C ASP A 28 -30.89 -14.70 -1.54
N THR A 29 -31.25 -15.87 -1.00
CA THR A 29 -30.34 -17.01 -0.87
C THR A 29 -29.90 -17.56 -2.23
N GLU A 30 -30.81 -17.64 -3.20
CA GLU A 30 -30.50 -18.08 -4.56
C GLU A 30 -29.47 -17.13 -5.23
N GLY A 31 -29.67 -15.83 -5.09
CA GLY A 31 -28.73 -14.81 -5.58
C GLY A 31 -27.36 -14.92 -4.92
N LEU A 32 -27.30 -15.28 -3.63
CA LEU A 32 -26.07 -15.50 -2.91
C LEU A 32 -25.33 -16.72 -3.44
N ASP A 33 -26.01 -17.86 -3.59
CA ASP A 33 -25.44 -19.10 -4.12
C ASP A 33 -24.87 -18.88 -5.53
N ILE A 34 -25.62 -18.23 -6.42
CA ILE A 34 -25.14 -17.93 -7.78
C ILE A 34 -23.91 -17.02 -7.75
N LEU A 35 -23.88 -16.01 -6.86
CA LEU A 35 -22.74 -15.10 -6.74
C LEU A 35 -21.49 -15.83 -6.27
N GLN A 36 -21.64 -16.73 -5.32
CA GLN A 36 -20.57 -17.54 -4.75
C GLN A 36 -20.05 -18.59 -5.75
N ASP A 37 -20.93 -19.32 -6.40
CA ASP A 37 -20.58 -20.30 -7.43
C ASP A 37 -19.82 -19.65 -8.59
N THR A 38 -20.19 -18.43 -8.93
CA THR A 38 -19.48 -17.66 -9.97
C THR A 38 -18.05 -17.33 -9.55
N LEU A 39 -17.81 -16.99 -8.26
CA LEU A 39 -16.45 -16.79 -7.75
C LEU A 39 -15.65 -18.09 -7.73
N LEU A 40 -16.25 -19.16 -7.23
CA LEU A 40 -15.59 -20.48 -7.15
C LEU A 40 -15.20 -21.02 -8.52
N SER A 41 -15.99 -20.75 -9.56
CA SER A 41 -15.78 -21.24 -10.92
C SER A 41 -15.00 -20.29 -11.84
N ILE A 42 -14.55 -19.14 -11.32
CA ILE A 42 -13.93 -18.12 -12.13
C ILE A 42 -12.57 -18.56 -12.69
N GLN A 43 -12.38 -18.46 -14.01
CA GLN A 43 -11.14 -18.93 -14.68
C GLN A 43 -10.50 -17.84 -15.56
N ASN A 44 -11.29 -16.92 -16.09
CA ASN A 44 -10.86 -15.94 -17.10
C ASN A 44 -10.75 -14.54 -16.53
N ILE A 45 -10.10 -14.42 -15.37
CA ILE A 45 -9.83 -13.14 -14.75
C ILE A 45 -8.36 -13.05 -14.34
N ARG A 46 -7.81 -11.87 -14.37
CA ARG A 46 -6.42 -11.67 -13.92
C ARG A 46 -6.35 -11.87 -12.41
N PRO A 47 -5.38 -12.64 -11.88
CA PRO A 47 -5.23 -12.88 -10.45
C PRO A 47 -5.20 -11.59 -9.61
N LYS A 48 -4.58 -10.52 -10.13
CA LYS A 48 -4.56 -9.19 -9.50
C LYS A 48 -5.95 -8.70 -9.06
N VAL A 49 -6.96 -8.89 -9.89
CA VAL A 49 -8.34 -8.42 -9.59
C VAL A 49 -8.92 -9.18 -8.41
N LEU A 50 -8.62 -10.48 -8.31
CA LEU A 50 -9.02 -11.31 -7.17
C LEU A 50 -8.22 -10.94 -5.89
N PHE A 51 -6.94 -10.63 -6.03
CA PHE A 51 -6.15 -10.15 -4.89
C PHE A 51 -6.65 -8.79 -4.35
N ASP A 52 -7.02 -7.86 -5.23
CA ASP A 52 -7.61 -6.59 -4.80
C ASP A 52 -8.93 -6.82 -4.04
N LEU A 53 -9.74 -7.80 -4.49
CA LEU A 53 -10.97 -8.18 -3.81
C LEU A 53 -10.70 -8.90 -2.47
N LEU A 54 -9.73 -9.83 -2.44
CA LEU A 54 -9.32 -10.54 -1.22
C LEU A 54 -8.85 -9.56 -0.15
N LYS A 55 -7.98 -8.63 -0.53
CA LYS A 55 -7.49 -7.56 0.34
C LYS A 55 -8.65 -6.72 0.92
N TYR A 56 -9.60 -6.36 0.07
CA TYR A 56 -10.79 -5.62 0.50
C TYR A 56 -11.58 -6.38 1.56
N TYR A 57 -11.82 -7.69 1.38
CA TYR A 57 -12.60 -8.46 2.34
C TYR A 57 -11.84 -8.78 3.63
N GLN A 58 -10.53 -8.97 3.58
CA GLN A 58 -9.72 -9.16 4.79
C GLN A 58 -9.73 -7.92 5.68
N SER A 59 -9.79 -6.72 5.11
CA SER A 59 -9.83 -5.45 5.86
C SER A 59 -11.26 -4.92 6.10
N ARG A 60 -12.29 -5.62 5.61
CA ARG A 60 -13.66 -5.10 5.52
C ARG A 60 -14.28 -4.74 6.86
N ASN A 61 -14.01 -5.49 7.91
CA ASN A 61 -14.51 -5.27 9.27
C ASN A 61 -13.42 -4.84 10.26
N GLU A 62 -12.14 -4.86 9.84
CA GLU A 62 -11.04 -4.48 10.71
C GLU A 62 -10.93 -2.96 10.82
N GLY A 63 -10.98 -2.49 12.05
CA GLY A 63 -10.55 -1.16 12.47
C GLY A 63 -11.40 0.03 12.03
N ASN A 64 -12.22 -0.06 10.99
CA ASN A 64 -12.82 1.14 10.43
C ASN A 64 -14.32 1.19 10.49
N LYS A 65 -14.84 1.60 11.64
CA LYS A 65 -16.26 2.00 11.77
C LYS A 65 -16.63 3.19 10.87
N ASN A 66 -15.65 3.85 10.27
CA ASN A 66 -15.82 5.09 9.49
C ASN A 66 -14.97 5.06 8.20
N MET A 67 -15.03 4.00 7.39
CA MET A 67 -14.37 4.01 6.10
C MET A 67 -14.96 5.10 5.19
N HIS A 68 -14.35 6.27 5.24
CA HIS A 68 -14.47 7.21 4.16
C HIS A 68 -13.80 6.60 2.93
N ARG A 69 -14.51 6.52 1.83
CA ARG A 69 -13.95 6.06 0.57
C ARG A 69 -13.64 7.25 -0.30
N SER A 70 -12.40 7.36 -0.73
CA SER A 70 -12.04 8.32 -1.74
C SER A 70 -11.53 7.61 -2.99
N TYR A 71 -11.82 8.13 -4.15
CA TYR A 71 -11.18 7.75 -5.39
C TYR A 71 -10.95 8.97 -6.28
N VAL A 72 -9.89 8.91 -7.05
CA VAL A 72 -9.60 9.92 -8.06
C VAL A 72 -10.08 9.40 -9.41
N ASP A 73 -10.96 10.16 -10.08
CA ASP A 73 -11.48 9.79 -11.39
C ASP A 73 -10.45 10.04 -12.51
N LYS A 74 -10.82 9.68 -13.75
CA LYS A 74 -9.95 9.87 -14.91
C LYS A 74 -9.64 11.34 -15.23
N ARG A 75 -10.35 12.28 -14.63
CA ARG A 75 -10.16 13.73 -14.78
C ARG A 75 -9.34 14.33 -13.64
N ASN A 76 -8.74 13.48 -12.77
CA ASN A 76 -8.08 13.87 -11.53
C ASN A 76 -9.00 14.57 -10.51
N VAL A 77 -10.31 14.40 -10.63
CA VAL A 77 -11.26 14.87 -9.62
C VAL A 77 -11.39 13.83 -8.54
N ARG A 78 -11.18 14.24 -7.30
CA ARG A 78 -11.35 13.40 -6.14
C ARG A 78 -12.81 13.35 -5.75
N HIS A 79 -13.29 12.18 -5.50
CA HIS A 79 -14.64 11.90 -5.00
C HIS A 79 -14.52 11.26 -3.62
N GLU A 80 -15.21 11.83 -2.65
CA GLU A 80 -15.29 11.30 -1.29
C GLU A 80 -16.70 10.85 -0.99
N TYR A 81 -16.82 9.70 -0.36
CA TYR A 81 -18.10 9.17 0.14
C TYR A 81 -18.04 9.14 1.67
N GLY A 82 -18.78 10.07 2.30
CA GLY A 82 -18.86 10.23 3.74
C GLY A 82 -19.75 9.21 4.47
N THR A 83 -20.11 8.10 3.83
CA THR A 83 -20.93 7.06 4.48
C THR A 83 -20.07 5.86 4.84
N SER A 84 -19.99 5.57 6.14
CA SER A 84 -19.47 4.30 6.63
C SER A 84 -20.29 3.16 6.01
N LEU A 85 -19.58 2.09 5.63
CA LEU A 85 -20.25 0.85 5.26
C LEU A 85 -20.61 0.11 6.54
N GLU A 86 -21.85 -0.34 6.65
CA GLU A 86 -22.23 -1.25 7.74
C GLU A 86 -21.31 -2.49 7.70
N PRO A 87 -20.87 -3.00 8.87
CA PRO A 87 -20.12 -4.24 8.93
C PRO A 87 -20.86 -5.36 8.19
N LEU A 88 -20.09 -6.22 7.55
CA LEU A 88 -20.63 -7.47 7.00
C LEU A 88 -20.58 -8.55 8.09
N ASP A 89 -21.50 -9.50 7.98
CA ASP A 89 -21.46 -10.72 8.78
C ASP A 89 -20.11 -11.43 8.60
N GLU A 90 -19.45 -11.83 9.68
CA GLU A 90 -18.13 -12.50 9.65
C GLU A 90 -18.18 -13.76 8.78
N PHE A 91 -19.27 -14.53 8.86
CA PHE A 91 -19.45 -15.69 7.99
C PHE A 91 -19.36 -15.33 6.50
N LEU A 92 -19.92 -14.20 6.08
CA LEU A 92 -19.84 -13.75 4.70
C LEU A 92 -18.41 -13.34 4.31
N ILE A 93 -17.67 -12.73 5.23
CA ILE A 93 -16.27 -12.36 4.99
C ILE A 93 -15.42 -13.59 4.81
N ASP A 94 -15.51 -14.55 5.72
CA ASP A 94 -14.76 -15.81 5.68
C ASP A 94 -15.10 -16.61 4.43
N PHE A 95 -16.38 -16.69 4.11
CA PHE A 95 -16.82 -17.37 2.91
C PHE A 95 -16.30 -16.73 1.63
N ASN A 96 -16.34 -15.40 1.54
CA ASN A 96 -15.81 -14.67 0.38
C ASN A 96 -14.29 -14.83 0.26
N ASN A 97 -13.56 -14.74 1.36
CA ASN A 97 -12.12 -14.99 1.37
C ASN A 97 -11.80 -16.41 0.86
N PHE A 98 -12.53 -17.41 1.35
CA PHE A 98 -12.41 -18.80 0.87
C PHE A 98 -12.72 -18.93 -0.63
N ALA A 99 -13.83 -18.35 -1.10
CA ALA A 99 -14.25 -18.42 -2.50
C ALA A 99 -13.23 -17.74 -3.44
N ILE A 100 -12.70 -16.58 -3.04
CA ILE A 100 -11.68 -15.85 -3.81
C ILE A 100 -10.38 -16.65 -3.89
N LEU A 101 -9.91 -17.21 -2.77
CA LEU A 101 -8.71 -18.05 -2.73
C LEU A 101 -8.90 -19.32 -3.58
N SER A 102 -10.09 -19.91 -3.56
CA SER A 102 -10.42 -21.07 -4.41
C SER A 102 -10.40 -20.70 -5.89
N GLY A 103 -10.94 -19.54 -6.25
CA GLY A 103 -10.86 -19.01 -7.62
C GLY A 103 -9.41 -18.81 -8.07
N LEU A 104 -8.56 -18.25 -7.22
CA LEU A 104 -7.12 -18.10 -7.48
C LEU A 104 -6.45 -19.47 -7.69
N LYS A 105 -6.73 -20.46 -6.83
CA LYS A 105 -6.21 -21.83 -6.97
C LYS A 105 -6.64 -22.48 -8.27
N ASN A 106 -7.86 -22.24 -8.73
CA ASN A 106 -8.35 -22.74 -10.01
C ASN A 106 -7.60 -22.12 -11.19
N ILE A 107 -7.31 -20.81 -11.13
CA ILE A 107 -6.53 -20.13 -12.16
C ILE A 107 -5.11 -20.68 -12.20
N TRP A 108 -4.42 -20.73 -11.07
CA TRP A 108 -3.05 -21.24 -10.98
C TRP A 108 -2.95 -22.70 -11.34
N GLY A 109 -3.96 -23.51 -10.99
CA GLY A 109 -4.00 -24.95 -11.25
C GLY A 109 -4.19 -25.35 -12.71
N GLN A 110 -4.38 -24.39 -13.63
CA GLN A 110 -4.49 -24.67 -15.07
C GLN A 110 -3.20 -25.26 -15.65
N THR A 111 -2.06 -24.94 -15.09
CA THR A 111 -0.78 -25.58 -15.40
C THR A 111 -0.26 -26.35 -14.17
N LYS A 112 0.58 -27.36 -14.40
CA LYS A 112 1.11 -28.21 -13.34
C LYS A 112 2.65 -28.13 -13.29
N ASP A 113 3.17 -26.93 -13.22
CA ASP A 113 4.61 -26.64 -13.35
C ASP A 113 5.46 -27.28 -12.24
N PHE A 114 4.85 -27.51 -11.06
CA PHE A 114 5.49 -28.17 -9.91
C PHE A 114 5.01 -29.60 -9.68
N LYS A 115 4.37 -30.23 -10.67
CA LYS A 115 3.82 -31.57 -10.47
C LYS A 115 4.89 -32.53 -9.90
N ASP A 116 4.54 -33.10 -8.73
CA ASP A 116 5.35 -34.07 -7.98
C ASP A 116 6.74 -33.56 -7.53
N LYS A 117 7.00 -32.25 -7.62
CA LYS A 117 8.24 -31.64 -7.17
C LYS A 117 8.12 -31.17 -5.74
N LYS A 118 9.18 -31.37 -4.95
CA LYS A 118 9.33 -30.74 -3.63
C LYS A 118 9.72 -29.29 -3.81
N VAL A 119 9.08 -28.40 -3.05
CA VAL A 119 9.33 -26.96 -3.11
C VAL A 119 9.50 -26.42 -1.70
N TYR A 120 10.63 -25.83 -1.42
CA TYR A 120 10.87 -25.09 -0.19
C TYR A 120 10.56 -23.61 -0.41
N VAL A 121 9.64 -23.07 0.39
CA VAL A 121 9.23 -21.66 0.32
C VAL A 121 9.94 -20.87 1.41
N ASN A 122 11.09 -20.32 1.09
CA ASN A 122 11.88 -19.49 1.98
C ASN A 122 11.50 -18.00 1.84
N VAL A 123 10.32 -17.65 2.31
CA VAL A 123 9.77 -16.28 2.31
C VAL A 123 9.57 -15.85 3.76
N GLN A 124 10.01 -14.65 4.12
CA GLN A 124 9.82 -14.10 5.45
C GLN A 124 8.33 -13.89 5.72
N ASP A 125 7.90 -14.10 6.98
CA ASP A 125 6.48 -14.12 7.35
C ASP A 125 5.82 -12.73 7.29
N ASP A 126 6.61 -11.66 7.37
CA ASP A 126 6.16 -10.28 7.28
C ASP A 126 6.09 -9.72 5.85
N MET A 127 6.68 -10.42 4.88
CA MET A 127 6.60 -10.01 3.48
C MET A 127 5.18 -9.94 2.98
N GLU A 128 4.89 -8.89 2.21
CA GLU A 128 3.56 -8.59 1.68
C GLU A 128 3.51 -8.73 0.15
N LEU A 129 2.33 -9.11 -0.37
CA LEU A 129 2.10 -9.22 -1.81
C LEU A 129 2.12 -7.83 -2.47
N ILE A 130 2.90 -7.67 -3.51
CA ILE A 130 3.01 -6.45 -4.29
C ILE A 130 2.09 -6.55 -5.51
N THR A 131 0.96 -5.84 -5.46
CA THR A 131 -0.03 -5.87 -6.54
C THR A 131 0.19 -4.82 -7.63
N LYS A 132 1.02 -3.82 -7.38
CA LYS A 132 1.38 -2.80 -8.37
C LYS A 132 2.77 -3.11 -8.92
N GLN A 133 2.81 -3.45 -10.20
CA GLN A 133 4.04 -3.74 -10.92
C GLN A 133 4.65 -2.43 -11.43
N GLU A 134 5.47 -1.80 -10.63
CA GLU A 134 6.48 -0.89 -11.14
C GLU A 134 7.81 -1.55 -10.85
N ASN A 135 8.69 -1.67 -11.84
CA ASN A 135 9.96 -2.36 -11.66
C ASN A 135 10.87 -1.52 -10.76
N PRO A 136 11.14 -1.95 -9.51
CA PRO A 136 11.81 -1.09 -8.54
C PRO A 136 13.34 -1.06 -8.72
N GLY A 137 13.89 -1.90 -9.59
CA GLY A 137 15.33 -2.14 -9.57
C GLY A 137 15.82 -2.81 -8.27
N ASN A 138 17.07 -3.21 -8.24
CA ASN A 138 17.64 -3.95 -7.10
C ASN A 138 17.91 -3.08 -5.84
N ASP A 139 17.89 -1.75 -5.99
CA ASP A 139 18.21 -0.79 -4.93
C ASP A 139 16.97 -0.10 -4.35
N SER A 140 15.78 -0.66 -4.58
CA SER A 140 14.52 -0.10 -4.14
C SER A 140 13.90 -0.90 -3.00
N ALA A 141 13.35 -0.20 -2.01
CA ALA A 141 12.53 -0.81 -0.97
C ALA A 141 11.29 -1.48 -1.54
N TYR A 142 10.87 -2.56 -0.90
CA TYR A 142 9.65 -3.23 -1.28
C TYR A 142 8.44 -2.56 -0.61
N PRO A 143 7.33 -2.37 -1.34
CA PRO A 143 6.08 -1.95 -0.70
C PRO A 143 5.72 -2.92 0.43
N GLY A 144 5.47 -2.34 1.62
CA GLY A 144 5.21 -3.10 2.83
C GLY A 144 6.45 -3.41 3.68
N GLU A 145 7.66 -3.23 3.14
CA GLU A 145 8.89 -3.42 3.91
C GLU A 145 8.91 -2.51 5.13
N LYS A 146 9.14 -3.10 6.32
CA LYS A 146 9.23 -2.39 7.59
C LYS A 146 10.66 -2.41 8.10
N ILE A 147 11.18 -1.24 8.42
CA ILE A 147 12.49 -1.08 9.04
C ILE A 147 12.32 -0.41 10.38
N TYR A 148 12.65 -1.14 11.44
CA TYR A 148 12.62 -0.62 12.81
C TYR A 148 13.87 0.22 13.07
N PHE A 149 13.70 1.33 13.77
CA PHE A 149 14.80 2.18 14.18
C PHE A 149 14.78 2.47 15.66
N THR A 150 15.95 2.74 16.23
CA THR A 150 16.04 3.21 17.61
C THR A 150 16.00 4.73 17.60
N PRO A 151 14.97 5.35 18.20
CA PRO A 151 14.92 6.81 18.30
C PRO A 151 16.15 7.33 19.03
N ASN A 152 16.91 8.20 18.39
CA ASN A 152 18.08 8.80 19.01
C ASN A 152 18.28 10.24 18.50
N GLY A 153 18.05 11.21 19.38
CA GLY A 153 18.22 12.61 19.05
C GLY A 153 17.39 13.06 17.86
N LYS A 154 18.02 13.74 16.91
CA LYS A 154 17.36 14.20 15.69
C LYS A 154 17.58 13.22 14.56
N MET A 155 16.48 12.81 13.94
CA MET A 155 16.46 12.00 12.71
C MET A 155 15.88 12.83 11.57
N LYS A 156 16.27 12.52 10.34
CA LYS A 156 15.71 13.08 9.12
C LYS A 156 15.03 12.00 8.27
N PHE A 157 13.95 12.37 7.63
CA PHE A 157 13.23 11.63 6.62
C PHE A 157 13.30 12.46 5.34
N PHE A 158 13.85 11.90 4.25
CA PHE A 158 14.33 12.74 3.15
C PHE A 158 13.92 12.21 1.78
N THR A 159 13.94 13.11 0.80
CA THR A 159 14.13 12.84 -0.61
C THR A 159 15.47 13.43 -1.06
N GLN A 160 16.20 12.68 -1.89
CA GLN A 160 17.46 13.08 -2.49
C GLN A 160 17.36 12.93 -4.00
N TRP A 161 17.98 13.84 -4.75
CA TRP A 161 18.07 13.73 -6.20
C TRP A 161 19.38 14.31 -6.73
N ILE A 162 19.70 13.91 -7.97
CA ILE A 162 20.83 14.50 -8.68
C ILE A 162 20.29 15.48 -9.72
N ASP A 163 20.64 16.73 -9.59
CA ASP A 163 20.27 17.79 -10.52
C ASP A 163 21.52 18.34 -11.25
N PRO A 164 21.83 17.88 -12.48
CA PRO A 164 23.06 18.26 -13.15
C PRO A 164 23.09 19.71 -13.62
N ASP A 165 21.95 20.33 -13.83
CA ASP A 165 21.81 21.66 -14.41
C ASP A 165 21.13 22.70 -13.51
N GLY A 166 20.60 22.31 -12.37
CA GLY A 166 19.96 23.19 -11.40
C GLY A 166 18.53 23.57 -11.82
N THR A 167 17.85 22.69 -12.56
CA THR A 167 16.49 22.94 -13.07
C THR A 167 15.44 22.04 -12.45
N LYS A 168 15.85 21.06 -11.62
CA LYS A 168 14.95 20.07 -11.08
C LYS A 168 14.53 20.39 -9.66
N ASP A 169 13.25 20.16 -9.40
CA ASP A 169 12.59 20.48 -8.16
C ASP A 169 11.78 19.27 -7.64
N LEU A 170 12.22 18.72 -6.52
CA LEU A 170 11.55 17.63 -5.81
C LEU A 170 11.11 18.10 -4.44
N ASP A 171 9.82 18.29 -4.29
CA ASP A 171 9.23 18.67 -3.00
C ASP A 171 8.96 17.44 -2.13
N ILE A 172 9.31 17.53 -0.85
CA ILE A 172 8.89 16.59 0.17
C ILE A 172 7.70 17.16 0.95
N HIS A 173 6.69 16.32 1.18
CA HIS A 173 5.52 16.67 1.99
C HIS A 173 5.33 15.64 3.11
N GLY A 174 5.05 16.11 4.32
CA GLY A 174 4.70 15.28 5.47
C GLY A 174 3.25 15.49 5.87
N TYR A 175 2.52 14.40 6.05
CA TYR A 175 1.21 14.44 6.69
C TYR A 175 1.32 13.80 8.05
N LEU A 176 1.21 14.62 9.09
CA LEU A 176 1.31 14.25 10.50
C LEU A 176 -0.09 13.96 11.04
N ILE A 177 -0.27 12.82 11.66
CA ILE A 177 -1.58 12.33 12.11
C ILE A 177 -1.51 12.06 13.60
N ARG A 178 -2.38 12.71 14.39
CA ARG A 178 -2.39 12.62 15.86
C ARG A 178 -3.11 11.37 16.37
N ASN A 179 -4.28 11.10 15.82
CA ASN A 179 -5.11 9.99 16.26
C ASN A 179 -6.05 9.56 15.12
N LEU A 180 -6.12 8.25 14.86
CA LEU A 180 -7.05 7.67 13.90
C LEU A 180 -8.40 7.28 14.50
N ASP A 181 -8.48 7.15 15.83
CA ASP A 181 -9.67 6.65 16.53
C ASP A 181 -10.81 7.69 16.66
N THR A 182 -10.68 8.84 16.02
CA THR A 182 -11.70 9.91 16.09
C THR A 182 -12.93 9.52 15.26
N PRO A 183 -14.11 9.31 15.86
CA PRO A 183 -15.24 8.60 15.25
C PRO A 183 -16.02 9.37 14.17
N GLN A 184 -15.89 10.66 14.05
CA GLN A 184 -16.43 11.48 12.95
C GLN A 184 -15.57 12.73 12.82
N ILE A 185 -14.97 12.92 11.66
CA ILE A 185 -14.17 14.11 11.43
C ILE A 185 -15.02 15.10 10.66
N THR A 186 -15.41 16.17 11.34
CA THR A 186 -15.89 17.38 10.70
C THR A 186 -14.71 18.08 10.00
N GLU A 187 -14.95 19.08 9.16
CA GLU A 187 -13.87 19.87 8.58
C GLU A 187 -12.98 20.49 9.66
N ASP A 188 -13.55 20.93 10.76
CA ASP A 188 -12.82 21.49 11.90
C ASP A 188 -11.95 20.44 12.61
N ASP A 189 -12.46 19.22 12.81
CA ASP A 189 -11.72 18.11 13.41
C ASP A 189 -10.55 17.64 12.53
N TYR A 190 -10.62 17.85 11.21
CA TYR A 190 -9.54 17.50 10.29
C TYR A 190 -8.25 18.25 10.62
N TYR A 191 -8.31 19.56 10.80
CA TYR A 191 -7.13 20.37 11.11
C TYR A 191 -6.54 20.06 12.48
N ASP A 192 -7.35 19.59 13.42
CA ASP A 192 -6.89 19.12 14.73
C ASP A 192 -6.24 17.73 14.68
N THR A 193 -6.60 16.91 13.68
CA THR A 193 -6.16 15.52 13.54
C THR A 193 -4.99 15.38 12.57
N VAL A 194 -5.00 16.13 11.47
CA VAL A 194 -4.00 16.05 10.40
C VAL A 194 -3.32 17.38 10.20
N PHE A 195 -2.01 17.39 10.32
CA PHE A 195 -1.18 18.54 9.99
C PHE A 195 -0.34 18.26 8.74
N ARG A 196 -0.48 19.12 7.72
CA ARG A 196 0.37 19.07 6.54
C ARG A 196 1.62 19.91 6.74
N LEU A 197 2.77 19.32 6.49
CA LEU A 197 4.07 19.96 6.47
C LEU A 197 4.62 19.97 5.05
N SER A 198 4.94 21.15 4.52
CA SER A 198 5.56 21.35 3.22
C SER A 198 6.48 22.58 3.26
N TRP A 199 7.20 22.84 2.18
CA TRP A 199 8.15 23.96 2.09
C TRP A 199 7.55 25.34 2.45
N ASN A 200 6.26 25.55 2.20
CA ASN A 200 5.56 26.82 2.42
C ASN A 200 4.78 26.87 3.74
N THR A 201 4.77 25.80 4.51
CA THR A 201 4.29 25.86 5.90
C THR A 201 5.46 26.37 6.73
N ASP A 202 5.21 27.39 7.56
CA ASP A 202 6.22 27.97 8.44
C ASP A 202 7.09 26.84 9.01
N GLN A 203 8.41 27.02 9.03
CA GLN A 203 9.44 26.04 9.38
C GLN A 203 9.23 25.28 10.72
N TYR A 204 8.09 25.52 11.37
CA TYR A 204 7.74 25.03 12.70
C TYR A 204 6.37 24.39 12.69
N VAL A 205 6.33 23.10 12.87
CA VAL A 205 5.08 22.36 12.93
C VAL A 205 4.33 22.55 14.23
N GLU A 206 5.04 22.93 15.29
CA GLU A 206 4.41 23.15 16.61
C GLU A 206 5.24 24.04 17.51
N GLU A 207 4.59 24.58 18.57
CA GLU A 207 5.24 25.26 19.67
C GLU A 207 6.38 24.44 20.30
N SER A 208 6.30 23.11 20.26
CA SER A 208 7.35 22.18 20.74
C SER A 208 8.61 22.21 19.88
N GLY A 209 8.52 22.57 18.59
CA GLY A 209 9.62 22.53 17.63
C GLY A 209 10.24 21.14 17.45
N CYS A 210 9.45 20.06 17.65
CA CYS A 210 9.96 18.69 17.53
C CYS A 210 10.07 18.22 16.07
N ILE A 211 9.33 18.81 15.14
CA ILE A 211 9.33 18.45 13.72
C ILE A 211 9.56 19.71 12.87
N ARG A 212 10.42 19.59 11.84
CA ARG A 212 10.77 20.73 10.96
C ARG A 212 10.99 20.26 9.53
N HIS A 213 10.54 21.08 8.57
CA HIS A 213 10.90 20.95 7.16
C HIS A 213 12.24 21.67 6.89
N SER A 214 13.04 21.13 5.96
CA SER A 214 14.34 21.71 5.56
C SER A 214 14.21 23.05 4.82
N GLY A 215 13.06 23.30 4.23
CA GLY A 215 12.81 24.37 3.27
C GLY A 215 12.90 23.87 1.84
N ASP A 216 12.61 24.74 0.89
CA ASP A 216 12.58 24.51 -0.54
C ASP A 216 14.00 24.61 -1.13
N VAL A 217 14.44 23.58 -1.86
CA VAL A 217 15.76 23.48 -2.47
C VAL A 217 15.65 23.63 -3.99
N ARG A 218 15.81 24.86 -4.48
CA ARG A 218 15.75 25.22 -5.89
C ARG A 218 17.07 25.73 -6.43
N HIS A 219 17.26 25.51 -7.72
CA HIS A 219 18.41 26.06 -8.47
C HIS A 219 19.79 25.63 -7.94
N VAL A 220 19.87 24.47 -7.33
CA VAL A 220 21.11 23.87 -6.82
C VAL A 220 21.57 22.80 -7.78
N LYS A 221 22.82 22.89 -8.26
CA LYS A 221 23.43 21.85 -9.12
C LYS A 221 24.08 20.77 -8.28
N GLY A 222 23.93 19.53 -8.74
CA GLY A 222 24.55 18.36 -8.10
C GLY A 222 23.61 17.61 -7.19
N ASN A 223 24.09 17.19 -6.03
CA ASN A 223 23.28 16.46 -5.07
C ASN A 223 22.39 17.40 -4.28
N CYS A 224 21.09 17.19 -4.37
CA CYS A 224 20.06 17.92 -3.67
C CYS A 224 19.38 17.03 -2.65
N GLU A 225 18.92 17.63 -1.55
CA GLU A 225 18.17 16.94 -0.50
C GLU A 225 17.14 17.87 0.12
N GLU A 226 15.90 17.40 0.20
CA GLU A 226 14.90 17.95 1.11
C GLU A 226 14.53 16.92 2.17
N TYR A 227 14.24 17.38 3.37
CA TYR A 227 13.94 16.50 4.47
C TYR A 227 12.97 17.09 5.49
N ILE A 228 12.33 16.20 6.23
CA ILE A 228 11.60 16.50 7.44
C ILE A 228 12.39 15.92 8.60
N SER A 229 12.83 16.78 9.51
CA SER A 229 13.56 16.36 10.71
C SER A 229 12.61 16.19 11.89
N VAL A 230 12.85 15.16 12.70
CA VAL A 230 12.12 14.84 13.92
C VAL A 230 13.10 14.76 15.09
N ASP A 231 12.84 15.50 16.13
CA ASP A 231 13.63 15.50 17.38
C ASP A 231 13.00 14.56 18.40
N PHE A 232 13.48 13.34 18.44
CA PHE A 232 13.00 12.29 19.35
C PHE A 232 13.39 12.49 20.82
N SER A 233 14.19 13.52 21.14
CA SER A 233 14.42 13.92 22.53
C SER A 233 13.24 14.68 23.11
N LYS A 234 12.27 15.06 22.29
CA LYS A 234 11.05 15.78 22.64
C LYS A 234 9.84 14.86 22.54
N GLN A 235 8.76 15.27 23.21
CA GLN A 235 7.49 14.58 23.03
C GLN A 235 6.95 14.84 21.62
N ILE A 236 6.63 13.77 20.90
CA ILE A 236 6.04 13.82 19.56
C ILE A 236 4.52 13.59 19.74
N PRO A 237 3.68 14.59 19.41
CA PRO A 237 2.23 14.51 19.62
C PRO A 237 1.49 13.81 18.49
N TYR A 238 2.21 13.16 17.56
CA TYR A 238 1.66 12.45 16.42
C TYR A 238 1.95 10.96 16.53
N GLU A 239 1.02 10.14 16.05
CA GLU A 239 1.22 8.70 15.97
C GLU A 239 1.89 8.30 14.65
N TYR A 240 1.56 9.04 13.57
CA TYR A 240 2.04 8.71 12.23
C TYR A 240 2.51 9.95 11.47
N MET A 241 3.44 9.72 10.54
CA MET A 241 3.80 10.68 9.49
C MET A 241 3.87 9.93 8.17
N ILE A 242 3.14 10.40 7.16
CA ILE A 242 3.23 9.87 5.80
C ILE A 242 4.03 10.83 4.96
N ILE A 243 5.09 10.34 4.33
CA ILE A 243 5.94 11.10 3.44
C ILE A 243 5.49 10.93 2.00
N PHE A 244 5.24 12.05 1.35
CA PHE A 244 5.00 12.14 -0.09
C PHE A 244 6.14 12.92 -0.74
N VAL A 245 6.44 12.57 -2.00
CA VAL A 245 7.39 13.28 -2.84
C VAL A 245 6.71 13.69 -4.13
N GLN A 246 6.90 14.90 -4.54
CA GLN A 246 6.38 15.46 -5.79
C GLN A 246 7.52 15.95 -6.66
N ASN A 247 7.54 15.53 -7.93
CA ASN A 247 8.39 16.18 -8.92
C ASN A 247 7.63 17.35 -9.54
N PHE A 248 8.08 18.57 -9.25
CA PHE A 248 7.38 19.77 -9.67
C PHE A 248 7.61 20.09 -11.16
N ASP A 249 8.82 19.88 -11.65
CA ASP A 249 9.26 20.30 -12.98
C ASP A 249 9.09 19.22 -14.06
N SER A 250 8.95 17.96 -13.71
CA SER A 250 8.90 16.84 -14.63
C SER A 250 7.58 16.09 -14.53
N ASP A 251 7.25 15.34 -15.58
CA ASP A 251 6.07 14.50 -15.57
C ASP A 251 6.26 13.19 -14.81
N LYS A 252 7.51 12.75 -14.56
CA LYS A 252 7.82 11.45 -13.97
C LYS A 252 8.99 11.53 -13.01
N LEU A 253 8.87 10.81 -11.88
CA LEU A 253 9.96 10.63 -10.94
C LEU A 253 11.11 9.81 -11.53
N SER A 254 10.82 8.86 -12.44
CA SER A 254 11.84 8.07 -13.13
C SER A 254 12.78 8.87 -14.03
N ASP A 255 12.44 10.11 -14.38
CA ASP A 255 13.27 10.96 -15.21
C ASP A 255 14.47 11.56 -14.45
N LEU A 256 14.49 11.36 -13.14
CA LEU A 256 15.55 11.77 -12.24
C LEU A 256 16.17 10.58 -11.52
N GLU A 257 17.46 10.65 -11.27
CA GLU A 257 18.07 9.79 -10.28
C GLU A 257 17.70 10.33 -8.89
N ASN A 258 16.74 9.64 -8.23
CA ASN A 258 16.21 10.09 -6.96
C ASN A 258 16.00 8.94 -5.98
N TYR A 259 16.00 9.31 -4.70
CA TYR A 259 15.94 8.38 -3.57
C TYR A 259 15.03 8.94 -2.49
N VAL A 260 14.43 8.05 -1.72
CA VAL A 260 13.74 8.37 -0.47
C VAL A 260 14.34 7.55 0.66
N GLY A 261 14.34 8.10 1.87
CA GLY A 261 14.98 7.38 2.98
C GLY A 261 14.92 8.10 4.30
N PHE A 262 15.67 7.58 5.26
CA PHE A 262 15.79 8.18 6.57
C PHE A 262 17.17 7.93 7.17
N GLY A 263 17.51 8.73 8.18
CA GLY A 263 18.78 8.65 8.88
C GLY A 263 18.90 9.64 10.03
N THR A 264 20.10 9.73 10.58
CA THR A 264 20.45 10.84 11.48
C THR A 264 20.65 12.11 10.65
N MET A 265 20.92 13.23 11.29
CA MET A 265 21.21 14.47 10.56
C MET A 265 22.51 14.39 9.73
N THR A 266 23.42 13.48 10.07
CA THR A 266 24.72 13.30 9.42
C THR A 266 24.82 12.04 8.57
N ASP A 267 24.12 10.97 8.94
CA ASP A 267 24.28 9.66 8.34
C ASP A 267 22.95 9.14 7.77
N THR A 268 23.05 8.50 6.63
CA THR A 268 21.94 7.75 6.04
C THR A 268 21.88 6.35 6.66
N ILE A 269 20.75 6.01 7.30
CA ILE A 269 20.51 4.67 7.83
C ILE A 269 19.98 3.76 6.71
N TYR A 270 19.04 4.28 5.94
CA TYR A 270 18.43 3.56 4.83
C TYR A 270 18.02 4.52 3.73
N ARG A 271 18.20 4.09 2.48
CA ARG A 271 17.67 4.81 1.32
C ARG A 271 17.20 3.82 0.26
N SER A 272 16.16 4.20 -0.44
CA SER A 272 15.57 3.44 -1.53
C SER A 272 15.54 4.28 -2.79
N LYS A 273 15.99 3.72 -3.90
CA LYS A 273 15.86 4.37 -5.20
C LYS A 273 14.42 4.37 -5.68
N VAL A 274 14.00 5.44 -6.35
CA VAL A 274 12.63 5.60 -6.86
C VAL A 274 12.63 5.44 -8.38
N TYR A 275 11.78 4.53 -8.89
CA TYR A 275 11.68 4.20 -10.32
C TYR A 275 10.27 4.43 -10.89
N LEU A 276 9.48 5.30 -10.26
CA LEU A 276 8.07 5.46 -10.60
C LEU A 276 7.86 6.28 -11.88
N GLN A 277 6.97 5.80 -12.73
CA GLN A 277 6.49 6.50 -13.93
C GLN A 277 5.40 7.53 -13.63
N THR A 278 5.31 7.99 -12.39
CA THR A 278 4.36 8.99 -11.89
C THR A 278 5.07 10.25 -11.44
N LYS A 279 4.33 11.35 -11.38
CA LYS A 279 4.80 12.64 -10.88
C LYS A 279 4.92 12.66 -9.35
N ASN A 280 4.01 11.97 -8.68
CA ASN A 280 3.89 11.96 -7.23
C ASN A 280 4.07 10.55 -6.68
N LEU A 281 4.70 10.45 -5.52
CA LEU A 281 4.99 9.22 -4.80
C LEU A 281 4.44 9.33 -3.38
N ALA A 282 3.66 8.35 -2.93
CA ALA A 282 3.56 8.03 -1.51
C ALA A 282 4.79 7.17 -1.15
N GLY A 283 5.76 7.76 -0.48
CA GLY A 283 7.06 7.15 -0.25
C GLY A 283 7.05 6.15 0.89
N PHE A 284 6.75 6.61 2.09
CA PHE A 284 6.75 5.76 3.27
C PHE A 284 5.93 6.36 4.42
N LEU A 285 5.55 5.49 5.34
CA LEU A 285 4.89 5.78 6.60
C LEU A 285 5.90 5.66 7.75
N VAL A 286 5.96 6.65 8.60
CA VAL A 286 6.67 6.59 9.90
C VAL A 286 5.63 6.35 10.99
N ASN A 287 5.81 5.29 11.77
CA ASN A 287 5.04 5.04 12.98
C ASN A 287 5.90 5.45 14.19
N PHE A 288 5.51 6.52 14.85
CA PHE A 288 6.25 7.07 15.99
C PHE A 288 6.05 6.27 17.28
N LYS A 289 4.94 5.55 17.38
CA LYS A 289 4.61 4.75 18.56
C LYS A 289 5.41 3.45 18.61
N GLU A 290 5.58 2.80 17.46
CA GLU A 290 6.29 1.54 17.32
C GLU A 290 7.71 1.70 16.75
N ASN A 291 8.10 2.92 16.36
CA ASN A 291 9.42 3.27 15.84
C ASN A 291 9.85 2.46 14.61
N TYR A 292 9.00 2.46 13.59
CA TYR A 292 9.36 1.88 12.31
C TYR A 292 9.01 2.82 11.13
N VAL A 293 9.71 2.59 10.03
CA VAL A 293 9.36 3.10 8.71
C VAL A 293 8.79 1.95 7.89
N LYS A 294 7.59 2.13 7.32
CA LYS A 294 6.97 1.20 6.36
C LYS A 294 7.00 1.83 4.98
N PHE A 295 7.69 1.21 4.04
CA PHE A 295 7.75 1.70 2.67
C PHE A 295 6.42 1.45 1.95
N ILE A 296 5.86 2.51 1.35
CA ILE A 296 4.63 2.46 0.57
C ILE A 296 4.99 2.32 -0.92
N MET A 297 5.91 3.14 -1.40
CA MET A 297 6.47 3.15 -2.76
C MET A 297 5.40 3.11 -3.86
N GLU A 298 4.34 3.89 -3.69
CA GLU A 298 3.17 3.90 -4.57
C GLU A 298 3.03 5.24 -5.30
N GLY A 299 2.98 5.18 -6.63
CA GLY A 299 2.65 6.34 -7.44
C GLY A 299 1.22 6.82 -7.19
N THR A 300 1.05 8.12 -6.96
CA THR A 300 -0.25 8.72 -6.71
C THR A 300 -0.57 9.82 -7.73
N LYS A 301 -1.85 9.96 -8.04
CA LYS A 301 -2.40 11.06 -8.84
C LYS A 301 -3.15 12.07 -7.98
N ALA A 302 -3.21 11.83 -6.68
CA ALA A 302 -3.87 12.74 -5.75
C ALA A 302 -3.12 14.08 -5.72
N PRO A 303 -3.81 15.21 -5.75
CA PRO A 303 -3.18 16.51 -5.50
C PRO A 303 -2.53 16.51 -4.12
N MET A 304 -1.28 17.00 -4.05
CA MET A 304 -0.54 17.03 -2.77
C MET A 304 -1.01 18.13 -1.81
N ASP A 305 -1.91 19.00 -2.26
CA ASP A 305 -2.32 20.16 -1.45
C ASP A 305 -3.41 19.87 -0.42
N CYS A 306 -4.25 18.86 -0.68
CA CYS A 306 -5.40 18.52 0.18
C CYS A 306 -5.64 17.00 0.15
N LEU A 307 -4.90 16.24 0.94
CA LEU A 307 -5.18 14.81 1.13
C LEU A 307 -6.11 14.64 2.32
N SER A 308 -7.26 13.97 2.14
CA SER A 308 -8.17 13.71 3.25
C SER A 308 -7.59 12.69 4.21
N LEU A 309 -8.07 12.73 5.46
CA LEU A 309 -7.72 11.70 6.44
C LEU A 309 -8.12 10.31 5.94
N ALA A 310 -9.23 10.18 5.24
CA ALA A 310 -9.67 8.93 4.64
C ALA A 310 -8.65 8.35 3.64
N TYR A 311 -8.06 9.22 2.81
CA TYR A 311 -7.01 8.79 1.89
C TYR A 311 -5.72 8.44 2.62
N LEU A 312 -5.37 9.20 3.66
CA LEU A 312 -4.18 8.97 4.48
C LEU A 312 -4.31 7.68 5.31
N SER A 313 -5.49 7.44 5.89
CA SER A 313 -5.77 6.23 6.67
C SER A 313 -5.65 4.95 5.82
N GLU A 314 -5.95 5.02 4.52
CA GLU A 314 -5.71 3.89 3.62
C GLU A 314 -4.25 3.41 3.64
N PHE A 315 -3.27 4.27 3.81
CA PHE A 315 -1.85 3.87 3.91
C PHE A 315 -1.47 3.30 5.26
N ILE A 316 -2.12 3.76 6.33
CA ILE A 316 -1.85 3.34 7.70
C ILE A 316 -2.51 1.98 7.98
N GLU A 317 -3.81 1.89 7.68
CA GLU A 317 -4.64 0.75 8.00
C GLU A 317 -4.58 -0.37 6.95
N ARG A 318 -3.95 -0.09 5.82
CA ARG A 318 -3.85 -1.04 4.73
C ARG A 318 -3.15 -2.30 5.19
N GLN A 319 -3.91 -3.33 5.46
CA GLN A 319 -3.37 -4.67 5.58
C GLN A 319 -3.07 -5.20 4.18
N ASN A 320 -1.81 -5.50 3.93
CA ASN A 320 -1.42 -6.15 2.70
C ASN A 320 -1.49 -7.67 2.90
N LEU A 321 -1.79 -8.37 1.81
CA LEU A 321 -1.83 -9.82 1.82
C LEU A 321 -0.43 -10.37 2.11
N LYS A 322 -0.32 -11.29 3.06
CA LYS A 322 0.95 -11.96 3.35
C LYS A 322 1.37 -12.83 2.17
N LEU A 323 2.63 -12.64 1.73
CA LEU A 323 3.13 -13.28 0.53
C LEU A 323 3.32 -14.78 0.71
N LYS A 324 3.90 -15.22 1.84
CA LYS A 324 4.24 -16.62 2.09
C LYS A 324 3.06 -17.58 1.99
N PRO A 325 1.90 -17.35 2.64
CA PRO A 325 0.74 -18.22 2.49
C PRO A 325 0.26 -18.33 1.04
N LEU A 326 0.30 -17.23 0.29
CA LEU A 326 -0.14 -17.20 -1.10
C LEU A 326 0.80 -17.99 -2.02
N VAL A 327 2.12 -17.90 -1.80
CA VAL A 327 3.12 -18.70 -2.53
C VAL A 327 2.93 -20.20 -2.23
N ILE A 328 2.68 -20.55 -0.97
CA ILE A 328 2.37 -21.94 -0.58
C ILE A 328 1.13 -22.45 -1.34
N ASP A 329 0.07 -21.66 -1.36
CA ASP A 329 -1.16 -22.02 -2.07
C ASP A 329 -0.95 -22.14 -3.59
N TYR A 330 -0.14 -21.25 -4.17
CA TYR A 330 0.25 -21.31 -5.57
C TYR A 330 1.00 -22.59 -5.91
N VAL A 331 2.03 -22.94 -5.13
CA VAL A 331 2.80 -24.18 -5.32
C VAL A 331 1.90 -25.40 -5.27
N LYS A 332 1.01 -25.49 -4.26
CA LYS A 332 0.06 -26.59 -4.11
C LYS A 332 -0.92 -26.67 -5.28
N ALA A 333 -1.46 -25.54 -5.74
CA ALA A 333 -2.36 -25.47 -6.89
C ALA A 333 -1.68 -26.00 -8.17
N LYS A 334 -0.39 -25.71 -8.33
CA LYS A 334 0.46 -26.17 -9.44
C LYS A 334 0.97 -27.62 -9.27
N GLY A 335 0.49 -28.35 -8.27
CA GLY A 335 0.80 -29.77 -8.03
C GLY A 335 2.09 -30.03 -7.27
N GLY A 336 2.70 -29.01 -6.67
CA GLY A 336 3.91 -29.14 -5.86
C GLY A 336 3.66 -29.63 -4.43
N ILE A 337 4.69 -30.18 -3.83
CA ILE A 337 4.74 -30.64 -2.45
C ILE A 337 5.59 -29.61 -1.68
N VAL A 338 4.95 -28.86 -0.79
CA VAL A 338 5.66 -27.87 0.03
C VAL A 338 6.39 -28.58 1.17
N VAL A 339 7.69 -28.33 1.30
CA VAL A 339 8.52 -28.84 2.40
C VAL A 339 8.86 -27.71 3.39
N GLU A 340 8.99 -28.04 4.66
CA GLU A 340 9.22 -27.08 5.74
C GLU A 340 10.69 -26.65 5.84
N GLU A 341 11.61 -27.53 5.43
CA GLU A 341 13.04 -27.29 5.45
C GLU A 341 13.67 -27.50 4.05
N PRO A 342 14.80 -26.88 3.75
CA PRO A 342 15.47 -27.08 2.48
C PRO A 342 15.97 -28.52 2.37
N GLU A 343 15.61 -29.21 1.29
CA GLU A 343 16.07 -30.54 0.93
C GLU A 343 16.89 -30.46 -0.36
N ASP A 344 17.88 -31.36 -0.54
CA ASP A 344 18.81 -31.32 -1.68
C ASP A 344 18.11 -31.40 -3.05
N ASP A 345 16.95 -32.10 -3.10
CA ASP A 345 16.13 -32.29 -4.30
C ASP A 345 14.96 -31.29 -4.40
N ALA A 346 14.81 -30.39 -3.45
CA ALA A 346 13.75 -29.40 -3.44
C ALA A 346 14.08 -28.17 -4.28
N ILE A 347 13.09 -27.67 -5.00
CA ILE A 347 13.17 -26.35 -5.63
C ILE A 347 13.09 -25.30 -4.52
N ASN A 348 14.13 -24.49 -4.41
CA ASN A 348 14.14 -23.42 -3.43
C ASN A 348 13.55 -22.14 -4.05
N LEU A 349 12.34 -21.79 -3.63
CA LEU A 349 11.73 -20.49 -3.93
C LEU A 349 12.19 -19.47 -2.89
N THR A 350 13.46 -19.09 -2.99
CA THR A 350 14.03 -17.93 -2.30
C THR A 350 14.01 -16.80 -3.25
N SER A 351 13.32 -15.75 -2.98
CA SER A 351 13.43 -14.67 -3.90
C SER A 351 12.90 -13.37 -3.41
N ASN A 352 13.30 -12.44 -4.16
CA ASN A 352 12.84 -11.10 -4.20
C ASN A 352 11.29 -11.07 -4.20
N PRO A 353 10.62 -10.40 -3.24
CA PRO A 353 9.17 -10.30 -3.16
C PRO A 353 8.49 -9.85 -4.45
N TRP A 354 9.20 -9.09 -5.30
CA TRP A 354 8.71 -8.67 -6.61
C TRP A 354 8.55 -9.84 -7.58
N GLU A 355 9.54 -10.71 -7.65
CA GLU A 355 9.51 -11.88 -8.53
C GLU A 355 8.42 -12.86 -8.10
N LEU A 356 8.30 -13.09 -6.79
CA LEU A 356 7.23 -13.93 -6.25
C LEU A 356 5.85 -13.32 -6.46
N SER A 357 5.70 -12.00 -6.25
CA SER A 357 4.45 -11.30 -6.51
C SER A 357 4.08 -11.38 -8.00
N LYS A 358 5.06 -11.21 -8.89
CA LYS A 358 4.86 -11.34 -10.33
C LYS A 358 4.39 -12.76 -10.70
N LEU A 359 5.02 -13.77 -10.11
CA LEU A 359 4.65 -15.19 -10.31
C LEU A 359 3.18 -15.45 -9.93
N LEU A 360 2.70 -14.85 -8.84
CA LEU A 360 1.31 -14.97 -8.38
C LEU A 360 0.31 -14.21 -9.25
N LEU A 361 0.76 -13.13 -9.93
CA LEU A 361 -0.08 -12.23 -10.72
C LEU A 361 -0.22 -12.67 -12.18
N GLU A 362 0.65 -13.53 -12.65
CA GLU A 362 0.60 -14.19 -13.97
C GLU A 362 -0.35 -15.38 -13.97
#